data_bd430ad579ecb2cf0dd2d790655ef3f0
#
_entry.id   bd430ad579ecb2cf0dd2d790655ef3f0
#
_cell.length_a   1.000
_cell.length_b   1.000
_cell.length_c   1.000
_cell.angle_alpha   90.00
_cell.angle_beta   90.00
_cell.angle_gamma   90.00
#
_symmetry.space_group_name_H-M   'P 1'
#
loop_
_entity.id
_entity.type
_entity.pdbx_description
1 polymer ?
#
loop_
_entity_poly.entity_id
_entity_poly.type
_entity_poly.pdbx_seq_one_letter_code
_entity_poly.pdbx_strand_id
1 'polypeptide(L)'
;MTARLFGRRYKPLLGLFFFKVLLYRFFHDEVRRAFFVFRQYAQAVAVGNVDAHVTAPAAKAVSPGQMVAIMGTSTCHIVNGESLEEVPGMCGVVDGGITPGLYGYEAGQSGVGDLFGWMVAHVTPPEYHAQAREQGVSVHQILTEEAAKQAIGEHGLIALDWLSGNRSVLVNAELSGVFVGLTLSTRAPDLYRALLESTAYGTRTILEAFEESGVPVHELIIAGGLMKNPLLMQIYADVTGRELSLVASHQGGALGSAIFAAVAAGLYPDIYEAARAMGKHHRAVYKPILENQKAYDRLYAEYKLLHDYFGRGANEVMKRLKALRADALLERERQTVELNA
;
A
#
# COMPACT_ATOMS: atom_id res chain seq x y z
N MET A 1 13.68 10.12 26.21
CA MET A 1 13.50 10.89 27.45
C MET A 1 12.04 10.88 27.94
N THR A 2 11.13 10.14 27.32
CA THR A 2 9.68 10.08 27.64
C THR A 2 9.27 8.82 28.41
N ALA A 3 10.12 7.80 28.51
CA ALA A 3 9.81 6.55 29.23
C ALA A 3 9.78 6.65 30.77
N ARG A 4 10.12 7.80 31.35
CA ARG A 4 10.13 8.01 32.81
C ARG A 4 8.90 8.68 33.41
N LEU A 5 7.95 9.17 32.60
CA LEU A 5 6.80 9.93 33.06
C LEU A 5 5.55 9.09 33.40
N PHE A 6 5.51 7.83 33.01
CA PHE A 6 4.40 6.92 33.35
C PHE A 6 4.74 5.87 34.42
N GLY A 7 5.84 6.05 35.12
CA GLY A 7 6.21 5.21 36.23
C GLY A 7 5.30 5.43 37.44
N ARG A 8 4.67 4.35 37.89
CA ARG A 8 4.23 4.08 39.27
C ARG A 8 2.82 4.43 39.76
N ARG A 9 1.86 4.90 38.96
CA ARG A 9 0.52 5.16 39.54
C ARG A 9 -0.73 4.67 38.81
N TYR A 10 -0.60 3.89 37.75
CA TYR A 10 -1.79 3.29 37.14
C TYR A 10 -1.98 1.85 37.62
N LYS A 11 -3.15 1.61 38.22
CA LYS A 11 -3.52 0.28 38.71
C LYS A 11 -3.49 -0.72 37.53
N PRO A 12 -2.98 -1.94 37.73
CA PRO A 12 -2.82 -2.96 36.65
C PRO A 12 -4.11 -3.35 35.91
N LEU A 13 -5.28 -2.98 36.45
CA LEU A 13 -6.58 -3.30 35.88
C LEU A 13 -6.96 -2.53 34.61
N LEU A 14 -6.46 -1.30 34.40
CA LEU A 14 -6.83 -0.52 33.19
C LEU A 14 -6.08 -0.98 31.96
N GLY A 15 -4.80 -1.31 32.07
CA GLY A 15 -3.99 -1.89 30.98
C GLY A 15 -4.54 -3.24 30.53
N LEU A 16 -4.98 -4.07 31.48
CA LEU A 16 -5.60 -5.37 31.18
C LEU A 16 -6.94 -5.22 30.43
N PHE A 17 -7.70 -4.18 30.72
CA PHE A 17 -9.01 -3.94 30.08
C PHE A 17 -8.85 -3.49 28.62
N PHE A 18 -7.95 -2.56 28.34
CA PHE A 18 -7.68 -2.09 26.98
C PHE A 18 -7.10 -3.20 26.09
N PHE A 19 -6.17 -3.97 26.61
CA PHE A 19 -5.60 -5.12 25.92
C PHE A 19 -6.63 -6.23 25.69
N LYS A 20 -7.54 -6.46 26.65
CA LYS A 20 -8.62 -7.44 26.55
C LYS A 20 -9.64 -7.08 25.45
N VAL A 21 -9.96 -5.81 25.27
CA VAL A 21 -10.90 -5.32 24.25
C VAL A 21 -10.28 -5.40 22.84
N LEU A 22 -8.98 -5.12 22.70
CA LEU A 22 -8.29 -5.19 21.42
C LEU A 22 -8.09 -6.64 20.96
N LEU A 23 -7.74 -7.55 21.86
CA LEU A 23 -7.49 -8.95 21.58
C LEU A 23 -8.78 -9.76 21.36
N TYR A 24 -9.87 -9.44 22.06
CA TYR A 24 -11.13 -10.23 21.99
C TYR A 24 -11.80 -10.15 20.60
N ARG A 25 -11.44 -9.18 19.79
CA ARG A 25 -12.03 -8.96 18.47
C ARG A 25 -11.40 -9.76 17.32
N PHE A 26 -10.21 -10.35 17.48
CA PHE A 26 -9.45 -10.77 16.31
C PHE A 26 -8.84 -12.19 16.29
N PHE A 27 -8.74 -12.98 17.40
CA PHE A 27 -8.02 -14.26 17.32
C PHE A 27 -8.50 -15.36 18.28
N HIS A 28 -8.69 -16.60 17.77
CA HIS A 28 -9.14 -17.71 18.62
C HIS A 28 -8.04 -18.62 19.18
N ASP A 29 -6.97 -18.94 18.48
CA ASP A 29 -5.99 -19.95 18.95
C ASP A 29 -4.56 -19.45 19.19
N GLU A 30 -3.98 -18.63 18.32
CA GLU A 30 -2.63 -18.10 18.52
C GLU A 30 -2.59 -17.06 19.64
N VAL A 31 -3.67 -16.31 19.80
CA VAL A 31 -3.83 -15.31 20.87
C VAL A 31 -4.01 -15.97 22.24
N ARG A 32 -4.59 -17.14 22.34
CA ARG A 32 -4.69 -17.85 23.64
C ARG A 32 -3.31 -18.17 24.21
N ARG A 33 -2.33 -18.54 23.38
CA ARG A 33 -0.94 -18.77 23.82
C ARG A 33 -0.26 -17.49 24.27
N ALA A 34 -0.39 -16.41 23.52
CA ALA A 34 0.11 -15.08 23.91
C ALA A 34 -0.56 -14.58 25.19
N PHE A 35 -1.87 -14.80 25.38
CA PHE A 35 -2.62 -14.37 26.56
C PHE A 35 -2.22 -15.12 27.83
N PHE A 36 -1.86 -16.41 27.75
CA PHE A 36 -1.41 -17.19 28.90
C PHE A 36 -0.05 -16.72 29.41
N VAL A 37 0.83 -16.34 28.52
CA VAL A 37 2.15 -15.78 28.85
C VAL A 37 2.02 -14.38 29.42
N PHE A 38 1.14 -13.52 28.87
CA PHE A 38 0.90 -12.16 29.35
C PHE A 38 0.41 -12.09 30.79
N ARG A 39 -0.33 -13.10 31.26
CA ARG A 39 -0.80 -13.14 32.64
C ARG A 39 0.34 -13.23 33.66
N GLN A 40 1.48 -13.75 33.24
CA GLN A 40 2.67 -13.91 34.08
C GLN A 40 3.55 -12.64 34.09
N TYR A 41 3.40 -11.76 33.08
CA TYR A 41 4.21 -10.55 32.86
C TYR A 41 3.34 -9.27 32.80
N ALA A 42 2.33 -9.17 33.66
CA ALA A 42 1.28 -8.11 33.65
C ALA A 42 1.79 -6.65 33.74
N GLN A 43 3.09 -6.39 33.63
CA GLN A 43 3.68 -5.04 33.69
C GLN A 43 4.39 -4.62 32.39
N ALA A 44 4.47 -5.47 31.38
CA ALA A 44 5.09 -5.12 30.11
C ALA A 44 4.09 -4.43 29.19
N VAL A 45 4.36 -3.17 28.84
CA VAL A 45 3.59 -2.41 27.85
C VAL A 45 4.48 -2.16 26.65
N ALA A 46 4.11 -2.74 25.51
CA ALA A 46 4.76 -2.43 24.24
C ALA A 46 4.23 -1.08 23.72
N VAL A 47 5.14 -0.22 23.32
CA VAL A 47 4.78 0.94 22.49
C VAL A 47 4.43 0.41 21.10
N GLY A 48 3.23 0.71 20.62
CA GLY A 48 2.82 0.38 19.26
C GLY A 48 3.58 1.21 18.23
N ASN A 49 3.55 0.76 17.00
CA ASN A 49 4.04 1.51 15.85
C ASN A 49 2.87 1.76 14.87
N VAL A 50 3.10 2.48 13.77
CA VAL A 50 2.14 2.64 12.69
C VAL A 50 1.71 1.26 12.17
N ASP A 51 0.44 1.09 11.83
CA ASP A 51 -0.16 -0.18 11.41
C ASP A 51 0.58 -0.83 10.22
N ALA A 52 1.08 -0.03 9.28
CA ALA A 52 1.93 -0.51 8.21
C ALA A 52 3.29 -1.00 8.72
N HIS A 53 3.96 -0.23 9.59
CA HIS A 53 5.29 -0.53 10.10
C HIS A 53 5.32 -1.79 10.95
N VAL A 54 4.29 -2.04 11.77
CA VAL A 54 4.21 -3.29 12.56
C VAL A 54 4.08 -4.53 11.68
N THR A 55 3.74 -4.39 10.41
CA THR A 55 3.66 -5.53 9.47
C THR A 55 5.05 -6.06 9.09
N ALA A 56 6.11 -5.26 9.18
CA ALA A 56 7.47 -5.68 8.83
C ALA A 56 7.95 -6.92 9.60
N PRO A 57 7.92 -6.99 10.93
CA PRO A 57 8.31 -8.20 11.66
C PRO A 57 7.39 -9.39 11.39
N ALA A 58 6.09 -9.19 11.13
CA ALA A 58 5.19 -10.26 10.71
C ALA A 58 5.57 -10.87 9.35
N ALA A 59 6.13 -10.04 8.46
CA ALA A 59 6.68 -10.44 7.18
C ALA A 59 8.11 -11.00 7.27
N LYS A 60 8.75 -11.01 8.44
CA LYS A 60 10.20 -11.21 8.63
C LYS A 60 11.08 -10.20 7.90
N ALA A 61 10.56 -9.02 7.57
CA ALA A 61 11.26 -7.95 6.90
C ALA A 61 11.98 -7.05 7.93
N VAL A 62 12.93 -7.62 8.64
CA VAL A 62 13.70 -6.96 9.70
C VAL A 62 15.17 -6.75 9.33
N SER A 63 15.52 -7.01 8.07
CA SER A 63 16.85 -6.79 7.51
C SER A 63 16.84 -5.66 6.49
N PRO A 64 18.00 -5.01 6.24
CA PRO A 64 18.10 -4.00 5.18
C PRO A 64 17.72 -4.55 3.81
N GLY A 65 17.13 -3.70 2.96
CA GLY A 65 16.75 -4.04 1.59
C GLY A 65 15.52 -4.94 1.44
N GLN A 66 14.84 -5.28 2.54
CA GLN A 66 13.56 -5.97 2.50
C GLN A 66 12.43 -4.93 2.56
N MET A 67 11.79 -4.69 1.43
CA MET A 67 10.63 -3.78 1.33
C MET A 67 9.33 -4.55 1.55
N VAL A 68 8.45 -4.01 2.38
CA VAL A 68 7.07 -4.49 2.51
C VAL A 68 6.13 -3.46 1.87
N ALA A 69 5.35 -3.89 0.89
CA ALA A 69 4.27 -3.11 0.31
C ALA A 69 2.93 -3.58 0.90
N ILE A 70 2.32 -2.75 1.72
CA ILE A 70 1.03 -3.03 2.37
C ILE A 70 -0.07 -2.45 1.49
N MET A 71 -0.70 -3.33 0.70
CA MET A 71 -1.64 -2.98 -0.36
C MET A 71 -3.09 -3.11 0.11
N GLY A 72 -3.73 -1.98 0.33
CA GLY A 72 -5.13 -1.87 0.72
C GLY A 72 -5.84 -0.78 -0.10
N THR A 73 -6.59 0.09 0.56
CA THR A 73 -7.17 1.33 0.03
C THR A 73 -6.10 2.20 -0.65
N SER A 74 -5.00 2.39 0.04
CA SER A 74 -3.73 2.95 -0.45
C SER A 74 -2.65 1.88 -0.38
N THR A 75 -1.42 2.19 -0.82
CA THR A 75 -0.27 1.33 -0.57
C THR A 75 0.77 2.09 0.23
N CYS A 76 1.23 1.49 1.32
CA CYS A 76 2.39 1.94 2.07
C CYS A 76 3.58 1.03 1.74
N HIS A 77 4.69 1.63 1.33
CA HIS A 77 5.97 0.95 1.06
C HIS A 77 6.93 1.29 2.17
N ILE A 78 7.38 0.29 2.92
CA ILE A 78 8.33 0.46 4.01
C ILE A 78 9.57 -0.40 3.77
N VAL A 79 10.73 0.16 4.05
CA VAL A 79 12.01 -0.56 3.91
C VAL A 79 12.98 -0.14 5.00
N ASN A 80 13.78 -1.08 5.49
CA ASN A 80 14.90 -0.81 6.37
C ASN A 80 16.18 -0.56 5.57
N GLY A 81 16.94 0.46 5.94
CA GLY A 81 18.29 0.77 5.43
C GLY A 81 19.33 0.77 6.53
N GLU A 82 20.61 0.59 6.18
CA GLU A 82 21.73 0.61 7.11
C GLU A 82 22.21 2.03 7.43
N SER A 83 22.07 2.95 6.48
CA SER A 83 22.50 4.33 6.55
C SER A 83 21.34 5.29 6.42
N LEU A 84 21.54 6.54 6.85
CA LEU A 84 20.61 7.63 6.60
C LEU A 84 20.91 8.21 5.21
N GLU A 85 20.00 7.97 4.30
CA GLU A 85 20.05 8.53 2.94
C GLU A 85 18.87 9.50 2.73
N GLU A 86 19.09 10.57 1.99
CA GLU A 86 18.03 11.46 1.57
C GLU A 86 17.40 10.92 0.28
N VAL A 87 16.15 10.45 0.38
CA VAL A 87 15.38 9.94 -0.77
C VAL A 87 14.30 10.94 -1.14
N PRO A 88 14.48 11.71 -2.23
CA PRO A 88 13.51 12.73 -2.63
C PRO A 88 12.11 12.17 -2.86
N GLY A 89 11.10 12.87 -2.36
CA GLY A 89 9.70 12.48 -2.55
C GLY A 89 9.20 11.34 -1.67
N MET A 90 9.96 10.93 -0.66
CA MET A 90 9.51 9.96 0.34
C MET A 90 8.77 10.63 1.50
N CYS A 91 7.96 9.85 2.21
CA CYS A 91 7.18 10.35 3.35
C CYS A 91 8.07 10.69 4.54
N GLY A 92 9.17 9.97 4.70
CA GLY A 92 10.16 10.20 5.75
C GLY A 92 11.10 9.04 5.97
N VAL A 93 12.11 9.32 6.80
CA VAL A 93 13.06 8.33 7.32
C VAL A 93 13.24 8.58 8.81
N VAL A 94 13.24 7.49 9.60
CA VAL A 94 13.35 7.54 11.06
C VAL A 94 14.32 6.48 11.55
N ASP A 95 15.29 6.86 12.38
CA ASP A 95 16.17 5.91 13.08
C ASP A 95 15.35 5.01 14.00
N GLY A 96 15.45 3.71 13.83
CA GLY A 96 14.65 2.73 14.55
C GLY A 96 13.15 2.77 14.24
N GLY A 97 12.71 3.49 13.20
CA GLY A 97 11.30 3.72 12.91
C GLY A 97 10.50 2.47 12.55
N ILE A 98 11.15 1.44 12.01
CA ILE A 98 10.57 0.13 11.70
C ILE A 98 11.21 -0.93 12.57
N THR A 99 12.54 -1.04 12.50
CA THR A 99 13.34 -2.04 13.21
C THR A 99 14.45 -1.32 13.96
N PRO A 100 14.63 -1.53 15.29
CA PRO A 100 15.69 -0.91 16.06
C PRO A 100 17.07 -1.13 15.46
N GLY A 101 17.87 -0.06 15.38
CA GLY A 101 19.25 -0.10 14.83
C GLY A 101 19.31 0.00 13.30
N LEU A 102 18.20 0.19 12.62
CA LEU A 102 18.11 0.46 11.19
C LEU A 102 17.31 1.74 10.93
N TYR A 103 17.56 2.39 9.80
CA TYR A 103 16.76 3.51 9.35
C TYR A 103 15.51 3.00 8.63
N GLY A 104 14.34 3.34 9.17
CA GLY A 104 13.04 2.99 8.58
C GLY A 104 12.61 4.05 7.59
N TYR A 105 12.42 3.68 6.33
CA TYR A 105 11.94 4.54 5.25
C TYR A 105 10.50 4.24 4.91
N GLU A 106 9.75 5.28 4.56
CA GLU A 106 8.36 5.15 4.12
C GLU A 106 8.11 5.93 2.83
N ALA A 107 7.46 5.26 1.88
CA ALA A 107 6.86 5.83 0.69
C ALA A 107 5.41 5.36 0.57
N GLY A 108 4.62 5.95 -0.34
CA GLY A 108 3.26 5.47 -0.53
C GLY A 108 2.55 5.99 -1.77
N GLN A 109 1.50 5.27 -2.15
CA GLN A 109 0.54 5.67 -3.17
C GLN A 109 -0.79 5.99 -2.48
N SER A 110 -1.36 7.18 -2.77
CA SER A 110 -2.56 7.70 -2.08
C SER A 110 -3.81 6.88 -2.35
N GLY A 111 -3.94 6.29 -3.54
CA GLY A 111 -5.04 5.43 -3.93
C GLY A 111 -4.52 4.23 -4.69
N VAL A 112 -4.97 3.04 -4.33
CA VAL A 112 -4.75 1.79 -5.07
C VAL A 112 -6.05 1.00 -5.09
N GLY A 113 -6.46 0.39 -3.98
CA GLY A 113 -7.76 -0.28 -3.88
C GLY A 113 -8.94 0.65 -4.11
N ASP A 114 -8.83 1.90 -3.68
CA ASP A 114 -9.86 2.93 -3.92
C ASP A 114 -10.07 3.23 -5.40
N LEU A 115 -9.01 3.17 -6.22
CA LEU A 115 -9.13 3.36 -7.67
C LEU A 115 -9.98 2.27 -8.31
N PHE A 116 -9.75 1.02 -7.88
CA PHE A 116 -10.53 -0.12 -8.36
C PHE A 116 -11.97 -0.04 -7.87
N GLY A 117 -12.19 0.39 -6.62
CA GLY A 117 -13.52 0.67 -6.06
C GLY A 117 -14.25 1.79 -6.81
N TRP A 118 -13.56 2.89 -7.10
CA TRP A 118 -14.09 3.99 -7.89
C TRP A 118 -14.49 3.55 -9.31
N MET A 119 -13.64 2.75 -9.95
CA MET A 119 -13.91 2.20 -11.28
C MET A 119 -15.22 1.37 -11.28
N VAL A 120 -15.36 0.47 -10.29
CA VAL A 120 -16.57 -0.36 -10.15
C VAL A 120 -17.79 0.49 -9.86
N ALA A 121 -17.70 1.48 -8.98
CA ALA A 121 -18.85 2.26 -8.53
C ALA A 121 -19.35 3.29 -9.56
N HIS A 122 -18.44 3.85 -10.38
CA HIS A 122 -18.75 5.04 -11.18
C HIS A 122 -18.52 4.90 -12.68
N VAL A 123 -17.73 3.91 -13.12
CA VAL A 123 -17.30 3.80 -14.53
C VAL A 123 -17.74 2.49 -15.17
N THR A 124 -17.97 1.45 -14.37
CA THR A 124 -18.33 0.12 -14.88
C THR A 124 -19.81 0.09 -15.31
N PRO A 125 -20.10 -0.27 -16.58
CA PRO A 125 -21.46 -0.40 -17.09
C PRO A 125 -22.32 -1.44 -16.34
N PRO A 126 -23.68 -1.25 -16.33
CA PRO A 126 -24.60 -2.11 -15.58
C PRO A 126 -24.57 -3.59 -15.95
N GLU A 127 -24.19 -3.94 -17.18
CA GLU A 127 -24.10 -5.33 -17.65
C GLU A 127 -23.07 -6.14 -16.87
N TYR A 128 -21.91 -5.56 -16.51
CA TYR A 128 -20.91 -6.24 -15.66
C TYR A 128 -21.42 -6.50 -14.24
N HIS A 129 -22.22 -5.56 -13.71
CA HIS A 129 -22.88 -5.75 -12.41
C HIS A 129 -23.96 -6.85 -12.47
N ALA A 130 -24.70 -6.95 -13.59
CA ALA A 130 -25.68 -8.01 -13.81
C ALA A 130 -25.00 -9.38 -13.91
N GLN A 131 -23.93 -9.47 -14.70
CA GLN A 131 -23.13 -10.68 -14.85
C GLN A 131 -22.52 -11.15 -13.51
N ALA A 132 -21.99 -10.22 -12.72
CA ALA A 132 -21.44 -10.54 -11.40
C ALA A 132 -22.50 -11.12 -10.45
N ARG A 133 -23.73 -10.56 -10.45
CA ARG A 133 -24.87 -11.09 -9.66
C ARG A 133 -25.29 -12.47 -10.13
N GLU A 134 -25.39 -12.70 -11.43
CA GLU A 134 -25.76 -13.99 -12.02
C GLU A 134 -24.75 -15.09 -11.65
N GLN A 135 -23.46 -14.76 -11.69
CA GLN A 135 -22.39 -15.70 -11.36
C GLN A 135 -22.08 -15.81 -9.86
N GLY A 136 -22.67 -14.98 -9.00
CA GLY A 136 -22.43 -14.96 -7.57
C GLY A 136 -21.01 -14.50 -7.19
N VAL A 137 -20.37 -13.68 -8.02
CA VAL A 137 -18.99 -13.17 -7.83
C VAL A 137 -18.98 -11.64 -7.71
N SER A 138 -17.82 -11.06 -7.37
CA SER A 138 -17.66 -9.60 -7.36
C SER A 138 -17.47 -9.04 -8.79
N VAL A 139 -17.85 -7.78 -8.99
CA VAL A 139 -17.57 -7.07 -10.24
C VAL A 139 -16.07 -6.95 -10.49
N HIS A 140 -15.26 -6.80 -9.43
CA HIS A 140 -13.81 -6.85 -9.52
C HIS A 140 -13.29 -8.15 -10.13
N GLN A 141 -13.91 -9.28 -9.79
CA GLN A 141 -13.54 -10.56 -10.36
C GLN A 141 -13.84 -10.62 -11.85
N ILE A 142 -15.05 -10.21 -12.27
CA ILE A 142 -15.42 -10.15 -13.68
C ILE A 142 -14.44 -9.27 -14.48
N LEU A 143 -14.16 -8.06 -13.98
CA LEU A 143 -13.24 -7.14 -14.67
C LEU A 143 -11.81 -7.70 -14.70
N THR A 144 -11.35 -8.36 -13.64
CA THR A 144 -10.04 -9.00 -13.59
C THR A 144 -9.94 -10.14 -14.61
N GLU A 145 -10.96 -10.99 -14.71
CA GLU A 145 -10.99 -12.12 -15.65
C GLU A 145 -11.00 -11.64 -17.10
N GLU A 146 -11.76 -10.57 -17.42
CA GLU A 146 -11.77 -9.96 -18.74
C GLU A 146 -10.42 -9.27 -19.06
N ALA A 147 -9.87 -8.51 -18.11
CA ALA A 147 -8.57 -7.89 -18.24
C ALA A 147 -7.43 -8.90 -18.43
N ALA A 148 -7.53 -10.08 -17.79
CA ALA A 148 -6.51 -11.14 -17.91
C ALA A 148 -6.43 -11.78 -19.31
N LYS A 149 -7.49 -11.65 -20.12
CA LYS A 149 -7.51 -12.17 -21.50
C LYS A 149 -6.76 -11.29 -22.49
N GLN A 150 -6.49 -10.04 -22.13
CA GLN A 150 -5.82 -9.07 -23.00
C GLN A 150 -4.31 -9.31 -23.04
N ALA A 151 -3.70 -9.14 -24.19
CA ALA A 151 -2.26 -9.01 -24.29
C ALA A 151 -1.77 -7.70 -23.66
N ILE A 152 -0.50 -7.64 -23.25
CA ILE A 152 0.10 -6.42 -22.68
C ILE A 152 0.12 -5.33 -23.76
N GLY A 153 -0.47 -4.18 -23.42
CA GLY A 153 -0.60 -3.04 -24.35
C GLY A 153 -1.73 -3.14 -25.36
N GLU A 154 -2.51 -4.23 -25.38
CA GLU A 154 -3.66 -4.41 -26.32
C GLU A 154 -4.70 -3.29 -26.19
N HIS A 155 -4.98 -2.84 -24.97
CA HIS A 155 -5.95 -1.76 -24.72
C HIS A 155 -5.48 -0.38 -25.19
N GLY A 156 -4.16 -0.19 -25.47
CA GLY A 156 -3.61 1.07 -25.97
C GLY A 156 -3.70 2.26 -25.02
N LEU A 157 -3.83 2.02 -23.70
CA LEU A 157 -4.02 3.05 -22.68
C LEU A 157 -2.79 3.19 -21.79
N ILE A 158 -2.53 4.43 -21.37
CA ILE A 158 -1.72 4.73 -20.18
C ILE A 158 -2.59 5.52 -19.19
N ALA A 159 -2.57 5.13 -17.91
CA ALA A 159 -3.23 5.87 -16.85
C ALA A 159 -2.21 6.45 -15.86
N LEU A 160 -2.55 7.63 -15.30
CA LEU A 160 -1.92 8.16 -14.09
C LEU A 160 -2.92 7.95 -12.94
N ASP A 161 -2.52 7.18 -11.94
CA ASP A 161 -3.34 6.72 -10.82
C ASP A 161 -3.61 7.79 -9.74
N TRP A 162 -3.50 9.06 -10.08
CA TRP A 162 -3.51 10.18 -9.13
C TRP A 162 -4.90 10.71 -8.81
N LEU A 163 -5.93 9.88 -8.79
CA LEU A 163 -7.30 10.32 -8.43
C LEU A 163 -7.36 10.96 -7.03
N SER A 164 -6.42 10.59 -6.14
CA SER A 164 -6.23 11.17 -4.80
C SER A 164 -4.90 11.92 -4.66
N GLY A 165 -4.35 12.46 -5.75
CA GLY A 165 -3.02 13.06 -5.79
C GLY A 165 -1.90 12.03 -5.84
N ASN A 166 -0.65 12.49 -5.83
CA ASN A 166 0.55 11.65 -5.78
C ASN A 166 1.28 11.86 -4.45
N ARG A 167 1.37 10.81 -3.61
CA ARG A 167 2.03 10.84 -2.31
C ARG A 167 3.56 10.71 -2.48
N SER A 168 4.00 9.73 -3.24
CA SER A 168 5.40 9.49 -3.60
C SER A 168 5.47 9.18 -5.11
N VAL A 169 6.38 9.76 -5.83
CA VAL A 169 7.57 10.54 -5.44
C VAL A 169 7.36 12.06 -5.61
N LEU A 170 6.18 12.52 -6.07
CA LEU A 170 5.93 13.93 -6.41
C LEU A 170 5.47 14.76 -5.21
N VAL A 171 4.96 14.14 -4.15
CA VAL A 171 4.46 14.77 -2.91
C VAL A 171 3.47 15.91 -3.25
N ASN A 172 2.49 15.62 -4.10
CA ASN A 172 1.60 16.65 -4.64
C ASN A 172 0.14 16.17 -4.65
N ALA A 173 -0.65 16.67 -3.69
CA ALA A 173 -2.08 16.37 -3.57
C ALA A 173 -2.93 17.12 -4.63
N GLU A 174 -2.38 18.10 -5.34
CA GLU A 174 -3.09 18.86 -6.36
C GLU A 174 -3.15 18.14 -7.71
N LEU A 175 -2.40 17.06 -7.89
CA LEU A 175 -2.47 16.23 -9.08
C LEU A 175 -3.78 15.45 -9.16
N SER A 176 -4.15 15.04 -10.37
CA SER A 176 -5.39 14.32 -10.69
C SER A 176 -5.12 13.15 -11.63
N GLY A 177 -6.02 12.16 -11.65
CA GLY A 177 -5.93 11.03 -12.56
C GLY A 177 -6.08 11.42 -14.04
N VAL A 178 -5.44 10.66 -14.91
CA VAL A 178 -5.51 10.81 -16.37
C VAL A 178 -5.59 9.45 -17.03
N PHE A 179 -6.36 9.36 -18.12
CA PHE A 179 -6.29 8.28 -19.09
C PHE A 179 -5.94 8.86 -20.46
N VAL A 180 -4.94 8.32 -21.09
CA VAL A 180 -4.50 8.65 -22.44
C VAL A 180 -4.70 7.43 -23.34
N GLY A 181 -5.15 7.64 -24.58
CA GLY A 181 -5.35 6.58 -25.57
C GLY A 181 -6.80 6.09 -25.72
N LEU A 182 -7.79 6.75 -25.08
CA LEU A 182 -9.20 6.40 -25.21
C LEU A 182 -9.69 6.47 -26.65
N THR A 183 -10.46 5.45 -27.07
CA THR A 183 -11.14 5.38 -28.38
C THR A 183 -12.60 4.96 -28.17
N LEU A 184 -13.40 5.00 -29.23
CA LEU A 184 -14.79 4.53 -29.19
C LEU A 184 -14.92 3.02 -28.91
N SER A 185 -13.85 2.24 -29.07
CA SER A 185 -13.82 0.81 -28.77
C SER A 185 -13.36 0.50 -27.34
N THR A 186 -12.91 1.49 -26.56
CA THR A 186 -12.46 1.30 -25.19
C THR A 186 -13.61 0.85 -24.29
N ARG A 187 -13.40 -0.23 -23.54
CA ARG A 187 -14.37 -0.84 -22.64
C ARG A 187 -13.91 -0.80 -21.19
N ALA A 188 -14.80 -1.13 -20.25
CA ALA A 188 -14.51 -1.15 -18.83
C ALA A 188 -13.31 -2.05 -18.44
N PRO A 189 -13.14 -3.27 -18.98
CA PRO A 189 -11.95 -4.09 -18.71
C PRO A 189 -10.63 -3.43 -19.15
N ASP A 190 -10.64 -2.63 -20.22
CA ASP A 190 -9.47 -1.93 -20.74
C ASP A 190 -9.02 -0.85 -19.73
N LEU A 191 -9.96 -0.05 -19.25
CA LEU A 191 -9.74 0.95 -18.21
C LEU A 191 -9.29 0.31 -16.88
N TYR A 192 -9.94 -0.80 -16.52
CA TYR A 192 -9.60 -1.52 -15.29
C TYR A 192 -8.16 -2.05 -15.33
N ARG A 193 -7.75 -2.65 -16.46
CA ARG A 193 -6.38 -3.11 -16.65
C ARG A 193 -5.38 -1.96 -16.62
N ALA A 194 -5.65 -0.86 -17.30
CA ALA A 194 -4.79 0.32 -17.26
C ALA A 194 -4.61 0.88 -15.84
N LEU A 195 -5.64 0.80 -14.97
CA LEU A 195 -5.51 1.15 -13.56
C LEU A 195 -4.66 0.14 -12.78
N LEU A 196 -4.81 -1.17 -13.00
CA LEU A 196 -3.94 -2.17 -12.37
C LEU A 196 -2.47 -1.90 -12.72
N GLU A 197 -2.20 -1.66 -14.00
CA GLU A 197 -0.85 -1.38 -14.51
C GLU A 197 -0.29 -0.06 -13.98
N SER A 198 -1.09 1.01 -13.90
CA SER A 198 -0.64 2.32 -13.40
C SER A 198 -0.18 2.27 -11.95
N THR A 199 -0.86 1.48 -11.10
CA THR A 199 -0.44 1.30 -9.70
C THR A 199 0.90 0.56 -9.61
N ALA A 200 1.17 -0.36 -10.51
CA ALA A 200 2.46 -1.05 -10.59
C ALA A 200 3.57 -0.11 -11.11
N TYR A 201 3.27 0.75 -12.09
CA TYR A 201 4.22 1.79 -12.56
C TYR A 201 4.58 2.77 -11.44
N GLY A 202 3.60 3.20 -10.65
CA GLY A 202 3.84 4.03 -9.48
C GLY A 202 4.76 3.36 -8.45
N THR A 203 4.56 2.06 -8.18
CA THR A 203 5.46 1.27 -7.32
C THR A 203 6.86 1.16 -7.91
N ARG A 204 7.00 0.92 -9.23
CA ARG A 204 8.31 0.91 -9.90
C ARG A 204 9.02 2.26 -9.76
N THR A 205 8.32 3.37 -9.93
CA THR A 205 8.89 4.72 -9.74
C THR A 205 9.41 4.93 -8.31
N ILE A 206 8.71 4.40 -7.30
CA ILE A 206 9.14 4.43 -5.90
C ILE A 206 10.41 3.59 -5.71
N LEU A 207 10.45 2.37 -6.25
CA LEU A 207 11.61 1.48 -6.17
C LEU A 207 12.85 2.12 -6.81
N GLU A 208 12.71 2.68 -8.02
CA GLU A 208 13.79 3.39 -8.72
C GLU A 208 14.32 4.56 -7.87
N ALA A 209 13.44 5.36 -7.25
CA ALA A 209 13.85 6.48 -6.40
C ALA A 209 14.64 6.04 -5.16
N PHE A 210 14.27 4.92 -4.53
CA PHE A 210 15.06 4.33 -3.43
C PHE A 210 16.44 3.89 -3.89
N GLU A 211 16.52 3.16 -5.00
CA GLU A 211 17.78 2.62 -5.51
C GLU A 211 18.74 3.71 -6.00
N GLU A 212 18.20 4.69 -6.73
CA GLU A 212 18.98 5.86 -7.18
C GLU A 212 19.54 6.69 -6.01
N SER A 213 18.88 6.63 -4.85
CA SER A 213 19.30 7.32 -3.63
C SER A 213 20.17 6.46 -2.71
N GLY A 214 20.60 5.28 -3.13
CA GLY A 214 21.48 4.41 -2.34
C GLY A 214 20.79 3.56 -1.28
N VAL A 215 19.46 3.43 -1.34
CA VAL A 215 18.68 2.52 -0.49
C VAL A 215 18.25 1.30 -1.33
N PRO A 216 19.06 0.22 -1.37
CA PRO A 216 18.76 -0.91 -2.23
C PRO A 216 17.54 -1.70 -1.76
N VAL A 217 16.75 -2.20 -2.71
CA VAL A 217 15.62 -3.09 -2.43
C VAL A 217 15.89 -4.45 -3.06
N HIS A 218 16.21 -5.45 -2.23
CA HIS A 218 16.56 -6.79 -2.68
C HIS A 218 15.38 -7.77 -2.71
N GLU A 219 14.39 -7.53 -1.84
CA GLU A 219 13.20 -8.36 -1.72
C GLU A 219 11.96 -7.46 -1.63
N LEU A 220 10.94 -7.76 -2.43
CA LEU A 220 9.65 -7.10 -2.40
C LEU A 220 8.60 -8.05 -1.82
N ILE A 221 8.10 -7.72 -0.64
CA ILE A 221 7.14 -8.53 0.12
C ILE A 221 5.79 -7.82 0.11
N ILE A 222 4.77 -8.49 -0.37
CA ILE A 222 3.42 -7.94 -0.46
C ILE A 222 2.59 -8.39 0.73
N ALA A 223 1.87 -7.43 1.32
CA ALA A 223 0.89 -7.63 2.37
C ALA A 223 -0.43 -6.92 2.00
N GLY A 224 -1.51 -7.25 2.69
CA GLY A 224 -2.80 -6.58 2.53
C GLY A 224 -3.77 -7.30 1.60
N GLY A 225 -4.97 -6.73 1.45
CA GLY A 225 -6.10 -7.40 0.80
C GLY A 225 -5.92 -7.63 -0.70
N LEU A 226 -5.18 -6.75 -1.37
CA LEU A 226 -5.00 -6.80 -2.83
C LEU A 226 -4.07 -7.94 -3.30
N MET A 227 -3.28 -8.54 -2.41
CA MET A 227 -2.48 -9.74 -2.75
C MET A 227 -3.32 -10.94 -3.20
N LYS A 228 -4.65 -10.90 -3.00
CA LYS A 228 -5.59 -11.93 -3.46
C LYS A 228 -5.90 -11.86 -4.96
N ASN A 229 -5.52 -10.79 -5.65
CA ASN A 229 -5.70 -10.67 -7.09
C ASN A 229 -4.45 -11.17 -7.84
N PRO A 230 -4.48 -12.37 -8.44
CA PRO A 230 -3.30 -12.96 -9.08
C PRO A 230 -2.84 -12.19 -10.33
N LEU A 231 -3.76 -11.57 -11.08
CA LEU A 231 -3.40 -10.73 -12.22
C LEU A 231 -2.62 -9.50 -11.75
N LEU A 232 -3.10 -8.80 -10.72
CA LEU A 232 -2.42 -7.64 -10.15
C LEU A 232 -1.01 -8.03 -9.68
N MET A 233 -0.88 -9.15 -8.97
CA MET A 233 0.42 -9.61 -8.47
C MET A 233 1.39 -9.93 -9.61
N GLN A 234 0.93 -10.59 -10.67
CA GLN A 234 1.77 -10.87 -11.83
C GLN A 234 2.18 -9.57 -12.55
N ILE A 235 1.24 -8.61 -12.72
CA ILE A 235 1.56 -7.29 -13.27
C ILE A 235 2.65 -6.59 -12.44
N TYR A 236 2.54 -6.62 -11.12
CA TYR A 236 3.56 -6.03 -10.25
C TYR A 236 4.93 -6.71 -10.41
N ALA A 237 4.97 -8.05 -10.49
CA ALA A 237 6.21 -8.78 -10.73
C ALA A 237 6.84 -8.39 -12.07
N ASP A 238 6.02 -8.38 -13.13
CA ASP A 238 6.48 -8.10 -14.50
C ASP A 238 6.92 -6.64 -14.69
N VAL A 239 6.14 -5.68 -14.13
CA VAL A 239 6.44 -4.24 -14.23
C VAL A 239 7.68 -3.86 -13.43
N THR A 240 7.83 -4.40 -12.22
CA THR A 240 8.97 -4.09 -11.36
C THR A 240 10.22 -4.90 -11.68
N GLY A 241 10.07 -5.97 -12.48
CA GLY A 241 11.15 -6.91 -12.77
C GLY A 241 11.64 -7.68 -11.53
N ARG A 242 10.78 -7.84 -10.49
CA ARG A 242 11.15 -8.42 -9.20
C ARG A 242 10.27 -9.60 -8.84
N GLU A 243 10.87 -10.58 -8.18
CA GLU A 243 10.11 -11.64 -7.53
C GLU A 243 9.29 -11.04 -6.37
N LEU A 244 8.00 -11.45 -6.25
CA LEU A 244 7.15 -11.04 -5.15
C LEU A 244 7.04 -12.17 -4.14
N SER A 245 7.36 -11.86 -2.89
CA SER A 245 7.05 -12.67 -1.73
C SER A 245 5.70 -12.22 -1.12
N LEU A 246 4.95 -13.12 -0.52
CA LEU A 246 3.66 -12.79 0.08
C LEU A 246 3.66 -13.05 1.58
N VAL A 247 3.18 -12.11 2.38
CA VAL A 247 2.99 -12.32 3.82
C VAL A 247 1.99 -13.46 4.04
N ALA A 248 2.36 -14.42 4.89
CA ALA A 248 1.51 -15.60 5.14
C ALA A 248 0.29 -15.29 6.02
N SER A 249 0.38 -14.27 6.87
CA SER A 249 -0.71 -13.87 7.75
C SER A 249 -1.69 -12.93 7.03
N HIS A 250 -2.98 -13.25 7.09
CA HIS A 250 -4.03 -12.32 6.65
C HIS A 250 -4.19 -11.11 7.58
N GLN A 251 -3.57 -11.14 8.75
CA GLN A 251 -3.61 -10.11 9.78
C GLN A 251 -2.17 -9.69 10.15
N GLY A 252 -1.40 -9.27 9.15
CA GLY A 252 0.01 -8.90 9.30
C GLY A 252 0.24 -7.85 10.38
N GLY A 253 -0.54 -6.79 10.41
CA GLY A 253 -0.43 -5.74 11.44
C GLY A 253 -0.69 -6.24 12.86
N ALA A 254 -1.71 -7.09 13.06
CA ALA A 254 -1.99 -7.66 14.38
C ALA A 254 -0.90 -8.66 14.83
N LEU A 255 -0.39 -9.49 13.92
CA LEU A 255 0.74 -10.38 14.21
C LEU A 255 2.00 -9.58 14.55
N GLY A 256 2.28 -8.52 13.81
CA GLY A 256 3.42 -7.64 14.09
C GLY A 256 3.31 -6.96 15.46
N SER A 257 2.14 -6.45 15.82
CA SER A 257 1.87 -5.91 17.17
C SER A 257 2.11 -6.95 18.26
N ALA A 258 1.69 -8.21 18.02
CA ALA A 258 1.96 -9.32 18.95
C ALA A 258 3.45 -9.64 19.07
N ILE A 259 4.21 -9.52 17.97
CA ILE A 259 5.67 -9.70 17.96
C ILE A 259 6.35 -8.64 18.83
N PHE A 260 6.02 -7.35 18.67
CA PHE A 260 6.52 -6.27 19.54
C PHE A 260 6.17 -6.50 21.02
N ALA A 261 4.93 -6.93 21.28
CA ALA A 261 4.48 -7.25 22.63
C ALA A 261 5.28 -8.42 23.25
N ALA A 262 5.63 -9.44 22.46
CA ALA A 262 6.42 -10.58 22.90
C ALA A 262 7.85 -10.17 23.30
N VAL A 263 8.48 -9.23 22.57
CA VAL A 263 9.78 -8.65 22.93
C VAL A 263 9.66 -7.83 24.21
N ALA A 264 8.65 -6.95 24.31
CA ALA A 264 8.44 -6.13 25.52
C ALA A 264 8.17 -6.99 26.77
N ALA A 265 7.56 -8.15 26.61
CA ALA A 265 7.33 -9.12 27.69
C ALA A 265 8.56 -9.99 28.02
N GLY A 266 9.68 -9.82 27.32
CA GLY A 266 10.90 -10.61 27.53
C GLY A 266 10.83 -12.06 27.05
N LEU A 267 9.86 -12.39 26.19
CA LEU A 267 9.75 -13.72 25.59
C LEU A 267 10.83 -13.98 24.54
N TYR A 268 11.28 -12.92 23.91
CA TYR A 268 12.39 -12.92 22.96
C TYR A 268 13.36 -11.79 23.32
N PRO A 269 14.66 -11.97 23.10
CA PRO A 269 15.67 -10.98 23.46
C PRO A 269 15.57 -9.69 22.62
N ASP A 270 15.09 -9.82 21.38
CA ASP A 270 14.97 -8.71 20.43
C ASP A 270 13.91 -9.00 19.35
N ILE A 271 13.67 -7.99 18.51
CA ILE A 271 12.70 -8.06 17.42
C ILE A 271 13.12 -9.05 16.32
N TYR A 272 14.42 -9.27 16.13
CA TYR A 272 14.95 -10.16 15.10
C TYR A 272 14.61 -11.61 15.41
N GLU A 273 14.85 -12.04 16.66
CA GLU A 273 14.53 -13.39 17.13
C GLU A 273 13.00 -13.60 17.16
N ALA A 274 12.25 -12.61 17.62
CA ALA A 274 10.79 -12.67 17.66
C ALA A 274 10.19 -12.77 16.24
N ALA A 275 10.67 -11.96 15.30
CA ALA A 275 10.23 -12.00 13.90
C ALA A 275 10.61 -13.33 13.23
N ARG A 276 11.82 -13.87 13.53
CA ARG A 276 12.26 -15.17 13.02
C ARG A 276 11.34 -16.31 13.48
N ALA A 277 10.91 -16.27 14.74
CA ALA A 277 10.10 -17.31 15.35
C ALA A 277 8.61 -17.19 14.98
N MET A 278 8.05 -16.00 14.95
CA MET A 278 6.62 -15.75 14.83
C MET A 278 6.19 -15.27 13.43
N GLY A 279 7.05 -14.51 12.74
CA GLY A 279 6.77 -13.99 11.40
C GLY A 279 6.87 -15.07 10.33
N LYS A 280 6.16 -14.87 9.20
CA LYS A 280 6.20 -15.79 8.06
C LYS A 280 5.79 -15.10 6.76
N HIS A 281 6.53 -15.36 5.69
CA HIS A 281 6.12 -15.07 4.32
C HIS A 281 6.43 -16.24 3.39
N HIS A 282 5.76 -16.28 2.24
CA HIS A 282 6.01 -17.22 1.15
C HIS A 282 6.89 -16.52 0.13
N ARG A 283 8.09 -17.05 -0.12
CA ARG A 283 9.07 -16.44 -1.01
C ARG A 283 8.76 -16.70 -2.47
N ALA A 284 9.06 -15.70 -3.31
CA ALA A 284 9.06 -15.79 -4.78
C ALA A 284 7.79 -16.47 -5.34
N VAL A 285 6.60 -16.10 -4.79
CA VAL A 285 5.31 -16.66 -5.23
C VAL A 285 5.00 -16.24 -6.67
N TYR A 286 5.34 -15.00 -7.03
CA TYR A 286 5.25 -14.49 -8.40
C TYR A 286 6.64 -14.12 -8.89
N LYS A 287 6.94 -14.49 -10.12
CA LYS A 287 8.22 -14.20 -10.78
C LYS A 287 7.98 -13.39 -12.03
N PRO A 288 8.86 -12.43 -12.33
CA PRO A 288 8.76 -11.69 -13.57
C PRO A 288 8.94 -12.61 -14.77
N ILE A 289 8.09 -12.44 -15.78
CA ILE A 289 8.21 -13.11 -17.09
C ILE A 289 8.96 -12.15 -17.99
N LEU A 290 10.12 -12.55 -18.48
CA LEU A 290 11.04 -11.67 -19.21
C LEU A 290 10.40 -10.99 -20.44
N GLU A 291 9.57 -11.72 -21.19
CA GLU A 291 8.85 -11.16 -22.33
C GLU A 291 7.85 -10.08 -21.90
N ASN A 292 7.13 -10.34 -20.81
CA ASN A 292 6.19 -9.38 -20.23
C ASN A 292 6.92 -8.14 -19.73
N GLN A 293 8.03 -8.32 -19.02
CA GLN A 293 8.84 -7.21 -18.52
C GLN A 293 9.28 -6.28 -19.66
N LYS A 294 9.79 -6.83 -20.77
CA LYS A 294 10.18 -6.05 -21.96
C LYS A 294 8.99 -5.28 -22.56
N ALA A 295 7.80 -5.89 -22.57
CA ALA A 295 6.60 -5.22 -23.04
C ALA A 295 6.19 -4.08 -22.10
N TYR A 296 6.23 -4.31 -20.78
CA TYR A 296 5.95 -3.29 -19.78
C TYR A 296 7.01 -2.19 -19.71
N ASP A 297 8.27 -2.46 -19.99
CA ASP A 297 9.33 -1.42 -20.08
C ASP A 297 8.97 -0.34 -21.11
N ARG A 298 8.38 -0.74 -22.24
CA ARG A 298 7.92 0.21 -23.27
C ARG A 298 6.76 1.06 -22.78
N LEU A 299 5.77 0.45 -22.12
CA LEU A 299 4.62 1.17 -21.56
C LEU A 299 5.03 2.06 -20.37
N TYR A 300 5.97 1.59 -19.55
CA TYR A 300 6.53 2.37 -18.46
C TYR A 300 7.29 3.61 -18.95
N ALA A 301 7.99 3.52 -20.08
CA ALA A 301 8.63 4.69 -20.68
C ALA A 301 7.58 5.78 -21.03
N GLU A 302 6.45 5.41 -21.61
CA GLU A 302 5.34 6.35 -21.87
C GLU A 302 4.70 6.88 -20.57
N TYR A 303 4.52 6.00 -19.57
CA TYR A 303 4.06 6.43 -18.24
C TYR A 303 5.00 7.48 -17.64
N LYS A 304 6.32 7.29 -17.68
CA LYS A 304 7.32 8.24 -17.16
C LYS A 304 7.27 9.59 -17.87
N LEU A 305 7.07 9.62 -19.18
CA LEU A 305 6.88 10.86 -19.93
C LEU A 305 5.66 11.64 -19.42
N LEU A 306 4.52 10.98 -19.26
CA LEU A 306 3.31 11.61 -18.75
C LEU A 306 3.45 12.00 -17.26
N HIS A 307 4.06 11.14 -16.47
CA HIS A 307 4.36 11.39 -15.05
C HIS A 307 5.17 12.68 -14.88
N ASP A 308 6.25 12.85 -15.65
CA ASP A 308 7.09 14.03 -15.54
C ASP A 308 6.42 15.27 -16.16
N TYR A 309 5.70 15.11 -17.27
CA TYR A 309 4.99 16.20 -17.93
C TYR A 309 3.95 16.87 -17.01
N PHE A 310 3.13 16.08 -16.32
CA PHE A 310 2.12 16.60 -15.41
C PHE A 310 2.64 16.81 -13.99
N GLY A 311 3.52 15.95 -13.53
CA GLY A 311 3.94 15.91 -12.13
C GLY A 311 5.07 16.86 -11.78
N ARG A 312 5.96 17.18 -12.75
CA ARG A 312 7.14 18.01 -12.51
C ARG A 312 7.02 19.45 -13.06
N GLY A 313 5.79 19.90 -13.31
CA GLY A 313 5.49 21.31 -13.58
C GLY A 313 5.58 21.73 -15.04
N ALA A 314 5.77 20.83 -16.01
CA ALA A 314 5.72 21.19 -17.43
C ALA A 314 4.30 21.58 -17.86
N ASN A 315 3.25 21.04 -17.22
CA ASN A 315 1.87 21.43 -17.45
C ASN A 315 1.04 21.40 -16.16
N GLU A 316 0.58 22.55 -15.74
CA GLU A 316 -0.22 22.76 -14.52
C GLU A 316 -1.74 22.64 -14.73
N VAL A 317 -2.19 22.01 -15.82
CA VAL A 317 -3.63 21.92 -16.16
C VAL A 317 -4.46 21.32 -15.04
N MET A 318 -3.96 20.31 -14.32
CA MET A 318 -4.68 19.67 -13.22
C MET A 318 -4.99 20.65 -12.09
N LYS A 319 -4.02 21.47 -11.71
CA LYS A 319 -4.20 22.50 -10.66
C LYS A 319 -5.17 23.58 -11.12
N ARG A 320 -5.06 24.05 -12.38
CA ARG A 320 -6.01 25.00 -12.93
C ARG A 320 -7.44 24.47 -12.97
N LEU A 321 -7.63 23.22 -13.34
CA LEU A 321 -8.98 22.58 -13.34
C LEU A 321 -9.55 22.46 -11.93
N LYS A 322 -8.73 22.13 -10.92
CA LYS A 322 -9.17 22.12 -9.52
C LYS A 322 -9.57 23.50 -9.03
N ALA A 323 -8.82 24.54 -9.36
CA ALA A 323 -9.16 25.93 -9.02
C ALA A 323 -10.49 26.35 -9.68
N LEU A 324 -10.65 26.11 -10.97
CA LEU A 324 -11.91 26.39 -11.69
C LEU A 324 -13.11 25.67 -11.09
N ARG A 325 -12.93 24.39 -10.68
CA ARG A 325 -13.96 23.63 -9.99
C ARG A 325 -14.32 24.25 -8.63
N ALA A 326 -13.33 24.68 -7.86
CA ALA A 326 -13.55 25.30 -6.55
C ALA A 326 -14.36 26.60 -6.71
N ASP A 327 -14.00 27.46 -7.67
CA ASP A 327 -14.70 28.72 -7.98
C ASP A 327 -16.15 28.45 -8.40
N ALA A 328 -16.39 27.47 -9.26
CA ALA A 328 -17.73 27.10 -9.68
C ALA A 328 -18.62 26.56 -8.54
N LEU A 329 -18.02 25.81 -7.60
CA LEU A 329 -18.74 25.31 -6.41
C LEU A 329 -19.12 26.46 -5.47
N LEU A 330 -18.21 27.39 -5.21
CA LEU A 330 -18.47 28.58 -4.39
C LEU A 330 -19.57 29.45 -4.98
N GLU A 331 -19.55 29.66 -6.30
CA GLU A 331 -20.59 30.43 -6.98
C GLU A 331 -21.96 29.74 -6.87
N ARG A 332 -22.03 28.44 -7.06
CA ARG A 332 -23.27 27.67 -6.87
C ARG A 332 -23.82 27.77 -5.45
N GLU A 333 -22.94 27.72 -4.45
CA GLU A 333 -23.35 27.88 -3.05
C GLU A 333 -23.92 29.30 -2.78
N ARG A 334 -23.30 30.37 -3.31
CA ARG A 334 -23.81 31.75 -3.21
C ARG A 334 -25.22 31.87 -3.80
N GLN A 335 -25.40 31.38 -5.04
CA GLN A 335 -26.70 31.40 -5.72
C GLN A 335 -27.78 30.64 -4.94
N THR A 336 -27.40 29.51 -4.32
CA THR A 336 -28.34 28.71 -3.49
C THR A 336 -28.77 29.48 -2.24
N VAL A 337 -27.86 30.23 -1.61
CA VAL A 337 -28.18 31.08 -0.44
C VAL A 337 -29.08 32.22 -0.83
N GLU A 338 -28.80 32.89 -1.95
CA GLU A 338 -29.62 34.00 -2.47
C GLU A 338 -31.05 33.56 -2.85
N LEU A 339 -31.22 32.36 -3.40
CA LEU A 339 -32.54 31.82 -3.75
C LEU A 339 -33.37 31.41 -2.51
N ASN A 340 -32.75 31.16 -1.37
CA ASN A 340 -33.40 30.76 -0.12
C ASN A 340 -33.59 31.91 0.87
N ALA A 341 -33.11 33.12 0.56
CA ALA A 341 -33.26 34.35 1.35
C ALA A 341 -34.44 35.19 0.87
#